data_f5a3eb0944504490b3e112475a69506d
#
_entry.id   f5a3eb0944504490b3e112475a69506d
#
_cell.length_a   1.000
_cell.length_b   1.000
_cell.length_c   1.000
_cell.angle_alpha   90.00
_cell.angle_beta   90.00
_cell.angle_gamma   90.00
#
_symmetry.space_group_name_H-M   'P 1'
#
loop_
_entity.id
_entity.type
_entity.pdbx_description
1 polymer ?
#
loop_
_entity_poly.entity_id
_entity_poly.type
_entity_poly.pdbx_seq_one_letter_code
_entity_poly.pdbx_strand_id
1 'polypeptide(L)'
;MATKEQMEKVKDIVVKLRYLECMDNIIYYDRWNNCPKDGFDYEGKVGAYLTELSNEKLTSKETKELVESLEGETAFDSDTDKGMVRYLIGKYKEAVQIPASLQGELNQANADGQLAWGKCYEADDFESFKPVLKKQFDLQEKIATAINPDEKPYQVLVNRFDKDYRLEEIDAILAKIKDAVCEILNAVREEQSKIDDSILECEADHDTVLRIVKKAQEILRLDKDKSTLFEIHHPVCVCTGPRDSRPSTNCDELIHAILAVVHETGHGLYNYNANDEVAESGLWGGIEGAMHESQSRFYENHVGRTREFWENLYPYLQKEVPKYKEISLDTFLAALNKVKPGLIRLKADELTNTLHIIIRYEIEKEYFDGKLTVDTIEEAWNRKYQEYLGFTPKNHQEGILQDVHWASGCVGYFQGYALGDAYAAQFAHKLLADCPDAFEKLGKGDSSVIGNWLKEHIHQYGQTYSAREMLKKATGEELNTGYYIEYLKEKYLH
;
A
#
# COMPACT_ATOMS: atom_id res chain seq x y z
N MET A 1 -32.92 -13.20 -7.24
CA MET A 1 -32.80 -12.03 -6.35
C MET A 1 -32.60 -12.51 -4.92
N ALA A 2 -31.54 -12.06 -4.28
CA ALA A 2 -31.29 -12.41 -2.88
C ALA A 2 -32.46 -12.00 -1.99
N THR A 3 -32.86 -12.87 -1.07
CA THR A 3 -33.96 -12.57 -0.14
C THR A 3 -33.46 -11.70 1.01
N LYS A 4 -34.38 -10.94 1.63
CA LYS A 4 -34.07 -10.13 2.80
C LYS A 4 -33.46 -10.96 3.96
N GLU A 5 -33.97 -12.17 4.19
CA GLU A 5 -33.44 -13.08 5.20
C GLU A 5 -31.99 -13.52 4.88
N GLN A 6 -31.68 -13.81 3.60
CA GLN A 6 -30.30 -14.11 3.19
C GLN A 6 -29.39 -12.91 3.45
N MET A 7 -29.83 -11.70 3.10
CA MET A 7 -29.00 -10.49 3.29
C MET A 7 -28.78 -10.17 4.78
N GLU A 8 -29.77 -10.39 5.66
CA GLU A 8 -29.59 -10.26 7.11
C GLU A 8 -28.51 -11.24 7.64
N LYS A 9 -28.51 -12.50 7.14
CA LYS A 9 -27.48 -13.48 7.48
C LYS A 9 -26.11 -13.11 6.95
N VAL A 10 -26.02 -12.63 5.70
CA VAL A 10 -24.76 -12.12 5.11
C VAL A 10 -24.20 -11.02 5.98
N LYS A 11 -25.02 -10.01 6.30
CA LYS A 11 -24.60 -8.87 7.15
C LYS A 11 -24.11 -9.36 8.52
N ASP A 12 -24.82 -10.27 9.18
CA ASP A 12 -24.43 -10.81 10.50
C ASP A 12 -23.05 -11.48 10.44
N ILE A 13 -22.80 -12.29 9.39
CA ILE A 13 -21.51 -12.96 9.22
C ILE A 13 -20.40 -11.96 8.93
N VAL A 14 -20.59 -11.06 7.96
CA VAL A 14 -19.60 -10.06 7.57
C VAL A 14 -19.22 -9.19 8.76
N VAL A 15 -20.19 -8.64 9.48
CA VAL A 15 -19.94 -7.78 10.65
C VAL A 15 -19.18 -8.51 11.75
N LYS A 16 -19.49 -9.79 12.02
CA LYS A 16 -18.76 -10.60 13.01
C LYS A 16 -17.31 -10.87 12.60
N LEU A 17 -17.07 -11.15 11.32
CA LEU A 17 -15.70 -11.27 10.78
C LEU A 17 -14.91 -9.95 10.96
N ARG A 18 -15.54 -8.81 10.70
CA ARG A 18 -14.93 -7.50 10.91
C ARG A 18 -14.64 -7.19 12.37
N TYR A 19 -15.47 -7.67 13.33
CA TYR A 19 -15.16 -7.56 14.75
C TYR A 19 -13.89 -8.33 15.12
N LEU A 20 -13.72 -9.56 14.59
CA LEU A 20 -12.50 -10.35 14.81
C LEU A 20 -11.27 -9.68 14.22
N GLU A 21 -11.40 -9.12 13.02
CA GLU A 21 -10.32 -8.35 12.40
C GLU A 21 -9.96 -7.08 13.17
N CYS A 22 -10.95 -6.34 13.69
CA CYS A 22 -10.70 -5.20 14.59
C CYS A 22 -9.89 -5.61 15.82
N MET A 23 -10.23 -6.75 16.43
CA MET A 23 -9.51 -7.25 17.62
C MET A 23 -8.07 -7.61 17.27
N ASP A 24 -7.84 -8.27 16.13
CA ASP A 24 -6.50 -8.62 15.66
C ASP A 24 -5.66 -7.37 15.36
N ASN A 25 -6.25 -6.39 14.70
CA ASN A 25 -5.58 -5.09 14.43
C ASN A 25 -5.27 -4.31 15.72
N ILE A 26 -6.11 -4.40 16.75
CA ILE A 26 -5.82 -3.81 18.07
C ILE A 26 -4.64 -4.53 18.72
N ILE A 27 -4.58 -5.86 18.66
CA ILE A 27 -3.44 -6.65 19.16
C ILE A 27 -2.17 -6.28 18.40
N TYR A 28 -2.24 -6.20 17.07
CA TYR A 28 -1.12 -5.75 16.24
C TYR A 28 -0.60 -4.37 16.66
N TYR A 29 -1.52 -3.39 16.85
CA TYR A 29 -1.17 -2.06 17.32
C TYR A 29 -0.55 -2.09 18.73
N ASP A 30 -1.12 -2.85 19.67
CA ASP A 30 -0.64 -2.95 21.05
C ASP A 30 0.76 -3.55 21.12
N ARG A 31 1.03 -4.57 20.32
CA ARG A 31 2.33 -5.24 20.21
C ARG A 31 3.49 -4.28 19.96
N TRP A 32 3.27 -3.28 19.11
CA TRP A 32 4.31 -2.33 18.74
C TRP A 32 4.38 -1.12 19.64
N ASN A 33 3.35 -0.83 20.43
CA ASN A 33 3.27 0.39 21.22
C ASN A 33 3.34 0.16 22.72
N ASN A 34 2.74 -0.88 23.25
CA ASN A 34 2.54 -1.03 24.69
C ASN A 34 2.95 -2.40 25.22
N CYS A 35 2.87 -3.47 24.43
CA CYS A 35 3.11 -4.81 24.90
C CYS A 35 4.58 -5.02 25.30
N PRO A 36 4.87 -5.46 26.53
CA PRO A 36 6.21 -5.87 26.91
C PRO A 36 6.69 -7.06 26.09
N LYS A 37 7.99 -7.15 25.80
CA LYS A 37 8.59 -8.22 24.98
C LYS A 37 8.20 -9.64 25.44
N ASP A 38 8.11 -9.86 26.74
CA ASP A 38 7.72 -11.17 27.32
C ASP A 38 6.22 -11.49 27.08
N GLY A 39 5.40 -10.50 26.70
CA GLY A 39 4.00 -10.65 26.35
C GLY A 39 3.76 -11.13 24.92
N PHE A 40 4.73 -10.96 24.02
CA PHE A 40 4.58 -11.21 22.57
C PHE A 40 4.11 -12.62 22.23
N ASP A 41 4.62 -13.64 22.93
CA ASP A 41 4.20 -15.02 22.71
C ASP A 41 2.72 -15.28 23.06
N TYR A 42 2.23 -14.60 24.09
CA TYR A 42 0.83 -14.74 24.51
C TYR A 42 -0.10 -14.00 23.54
N GLU A 43 0.24 -12.80 23.15
CA GLU A 43 -0.51 -12.07 22.09
C GLU A 43 -0.56 -12.87 20.79
N GLY A 44 0.55 -13.48 20.37
CA GLY A 44 0.57 -14.37 19.21
C GLY A 44 -0.43 -15.53 19.31
N LYS A 45 -0.61 -16.11 20.51
CA LYS A 45 -1.63 -17.16 20.75
C LYS A 45 -3.05 -16.60 20.67
N VAL A 46 -3.28 -15.38 21.16
CA VAL A 46 -4.59 -14.72 21.06
C VAL A 46 -4.93 -14.42 19.60
N GLY A 47 -4.00 -13.88 18.81
CA GLY A 47 -4.20 -13.64 17.38
C GLY A 47 -4.47 -14.93 16.60
N ALA A 48 -3.73 -16.02 16.91
CA ALA A 48 -4.00 -17.33 16.33
C ALA A 48 -5.42 -17.84 16.63
N TYR A 49 -5.90 -17.62 17.85
CA TYR A 49 -7.27 -17.99 18.25
C TYR A 49 -8.34 -17.14 17.53
N LEU A 50 -8.09 -15.85 17.31
CA LEU A 50 -9.00 -15.01 16.52
C LEU A 50 -9.08 -15.49 15.06
N THR A 51 -7.96 -15.91 14.49
CA THR A 51 -7.89 -16.52 13.15
C THR A 51 -8.69 -17.83 13.11
N GLU A 52 -8.58 -18.69 14.14
CA GLU A 52 -9.35 -19.94 14.27
C GLU A 52 -10.85 -19.64 14.30
N LEU A 53 -11.30 -18.71 15.14
CA LEU A 53 -12.72 -18.30 15.21
C LEU A 53 -13.25 -17.76 13.88
N SER A 54 -12.44 -16.98 13.17
CA SER A 54 -12.78 -16.48 11.84
C SER A 54 -12.95 -17.62 10.82
N ASN A 55 -12.02 -18.58 10.82
CA ASN A 55 -12.07 -19.75 9.95
C ASN A 55 -13.27 -20.67 10.30
N GLU A 56 -13.54 -20.92 11.58
CA GLU A 56 -14.72 -21.69 12.00
C GLU A 56 -16.02 -21.06 11.50
N LYS A 57 -16.15 -19.73 11.61
CA LYS A 57 -17.32 -19.00 11.12
C LYS A 57 -17.44 -19.10 9.60
N LEU A 58 -16.35 -18.88 8.88
CA LEU A 58 -16.31 -18.95 7.41
C LEU A 58 -16.63 -20.37 6.89
N THR A 59 -16.07 -21.41 7.50
CA THR A 59 -16.22 -22.79 7.04
C THR A 59 -17.43 -23.51 7.64
N SER A 60 -18.26 -22.82 8.43
CA SER A 60 -19.46 -23.39 9.03
C SER A 60 -20.46 -23.87 7.97
N LYS A 61 -21.26 -24.88 8.31
CA LYS A 61 -22.32 -25.37 7.43
C LYS A 61 -23.29 -24.26 7.02
N GLU A 62 -23.63 -23.37 7.96
CA GLU A 62 -24.53 -22.24 7.71
C GLU A 62 -23.93 -21.29 6.63
N THR A 63 -22.66 -20.92 6.78
CA THR A 63 -21.98 -20.03 5.81
C THR A 63 -21.85 -20.70 4.45
N LYS A 64 -21.50 -22.00 4.41
CA LYS A 64 -21.43 -22.77 3.18
C LYS A 64 -22.75 -22.75 2.41
N GLU A 65 -23.86 -23.16 3.08
CA GLU A 65 -25.19 -23.21 2.45
C GLU A 65 -25.65 -21.83 1.97
N LEU A 66 -25.34 -20.77 2.74
CA LEU A 66 -25.65 -19.40 2.35
C LEU A 66 -24.86 -18.96 1.11
N VAL A 67 -23.55 -19.20 1.07
CA VAL A 67 -22.68 -18.88 -0.08
C VAL A 67 -23.13 -19.64 -1.33
N GLU A 68 -23.36 -20.96 -1.22
CA GLU A 68 -23.86 -21.78 -2.34
C GLU A 68 -25.21 -21.29 -2.88
N SER A 69 -26.08 -20.75 -2.03
CA SER A 69 -27.38 -20.19 -2.41
C SER A 69 -27.28 -18.82 -3.11
N LEU A 70 -26.17 -18.10 -2.92
CA LEU A 70 -25.93 -16.76 -3.45
C LEU A 70 -24.93 -16.74 -4.60
N GLU A 71 -24.25 -17.86 -4.85
CA GLU A 71 -23.27 -17.95 -5.94
C GLU A 71 -23.97 -17.82 -7.30
N GLY A 72 -23.51 -16.86 -8.12
CA GLY A 72 -24.12 -16.53 -9.41
C GLY A 72 -25.33 -15.59 -9.33
N GLU A 73 -25.77 -15.18 -8.11
CA GLU A 73 -26.83 -14.17 -7.99
C GLU A 73 -26.34 -12.80 -8.47
N THR A 74 -27.14 -12.14 -9.28
CA THR A 74 -26.80 -10.83 -9.88
C THR A 74 -27.80 -9.72 -9.52
N ALA A 75 -28.94 -10.08 -8.90
CA ALA A 75 -29.99 -9.14 -8.55
C ALA A 75 -29.99 -8.88 -7.03
N PHE A 76 -29.62 -7.66 -6.64
CA PHE A 76 -29.56 -7.18 -5.26
C PHE A 76 -30.35 -5.88 -5.11
N ASP A 77 -30.79 -5.57 -3.90
CA ASP A 77 -31.55 -4.36 -3.61
C ASP A 77 -30.65 -3.11 -3.61
N SER A 78 -29.37 -3.26 -3.29
CA SER A 78 -28.39 -2.19 -3.27
C SER A 78 -26.99 -2.65 -3.73
N ASP A 79 -26.13 -1.69 -4.08
CA ASP A 79 -24.70 -1.97 -4.35
C ASP A 79 -23.97 -2.45 -3.09
N THR A 80 -24.37 -1.98 -1.91
CA THR A 80 -23.85 -2.44 -0.61
C THR A 80 -24.17 -3.93 -0.39
N ASP A 81 -25.37 -4.40 -0.72
CA ASP A 81 -25.73 -5.82 -0.64
C ASP A 81 -24.87 -6.66 -1.58
N LYS A 82 -24.72 -6.23 -2.84
CA LYS A 82 -23.82 -6.87 -3.80
C LYS A 82 -22.39 -6.94 -3.27
N GLY A 83 -21.90 -5.86 -2.68
CA GLY A 83 -20.57 -5.75 -2.06
C GLY A 83 -20.39 -6.73 -0.90
N MET A 84 -21.36 -6.82 0.03
CA MET A 84 -21.32 -7.75 1.15
C MET A 84 -21.27 -9.22 0.68
N VAL A 85 -22.07 -9.58 -0.32
CA VAL A 85 -22.08 -10.94 -0.88
C VAL A 85 -20.74 -11.24 -1.55
N ARG A 86 -20.21 -10.32 -2.35
CA ARG A 86 -18.89 -10.47 -2.97
C ARG A 86 -17.79 -10.65 -1.90
N TYR A 87 -17.79 -9.84 -0.84
CA TYR A 87 -16.85 -9.94 0.28
C TYR A 87 -16.93 -11.31 0.95
N LEU A 88 -18.14 -11.74 1.33
CA LEU A 88 -18.35 -13.02 2.00
C LEU A 88 -17.92 -14.21 1.13
N ILE A 89 -18.32 -14.24 -0.15
CA ILE A 89 -17.92 -15.30 -1.08
C ILE A 89 -16.40 -15.34 -1.24
N GLY A 90 -15.74 -14.18 -1.35
CA GLY A 90 -14.28 -14.10 -1.47
C GLY A 90 -13.58 -14.69 -0.25
N LYS A 91 -13.97 -14.26 0.95
CA LYS A 91 -13.39 -14.76 2.22
C LYS A 91 -13.68 -16.25 2.44
N TYR A 92 -14.90 -16.70 2.12
CA TYR A 92 -15.27 -18.13 2.19
C TYR A 92 -14.39 -18.98 1.25
N LYS A 93 -14.27 -18.58 0.00
CA LYS A 93 -13.45 -19.32 -0.99
C LYS A 93 -12.00 -19.42 -0.52
N GLU A 94 -11.41 -18.34 -0.06
CA GLU A 94 -10.05 -18.34 0.47
C GLU A 94 -9.90 -19.32 1.64
N ALA A 95 -10.87 -19.32 2.60
CA ALA A 95 -10.83 -20.17 3.77
C ALA A 95 -11.00 -21.69 3.45
N VAL A 96 -11.77 -22.05 2.40
CA VAL A 96 -12.01 -23.46 2.06
C VAL A 96 -11.04 -24.02 1.01
N GLN A 97 -10.42 -23.16 0.19
CA GLN A 97 -9.50 -23.59 -0.86
C GLN A 97 -8.11 -23.93 -0.32
N ILE A 98 -7.66 -23.24 0.73
CA ILE A 98 -6.35 -23.45 1.33
C ILE A 98 -6.46 -24.44 2.49
N PRO A 99 -5.86 -25.65 2.40
CA PRO A 99 -5.86 -26.57 3.53
C PRO A 99 -5.26 -25.95 4.79
N ALA A 100 -5.91 -26.14 5.95
CA ALA A 100 -5.44 -25.56 7.22
C ALA A 100 -3.99 -25.94 7.56
N SER A 101 -3.56 -27.17 7.20
CA SER A 101 -2.16 -27.61 7.37
C SER A 101 -1.18 -26.79 6.51
N LEU A 102 -1.56 -26.45 5.27
CA LEU A 102 -0.74 -25.64 4.38
C LEU A 102 -0.69 -24.18 4.85
N GLN A 103 -1.81 -23.62 5.32
CA GLN A 103 -1.85 -22.30 5.94
C GLN A 103 -0.98 -22.24 7.19
N GLY A 104 -1.02 -23.27 8.04
CA GLY A 104 -0.16 -23.38 9.22
C GLY A 104 1.33 -23.46 8.86
N GLU A 105 1.68 -24.24 7.82
CA GLU A 105 3.05 -24.32 7.32
C GLU A 105 3.55 -22.96 6.79
N LEU A 106 2.70 -22.23 6.05
CA LEU A 106 3.01 -20.90 5.55
C LEU A 106 3.23 -19.90 6.70
N ASN A 107 2.34 -19.87 7.69
CA ASN A 107 2.46 -18.95 8.83
C ASN A 107 3.78 -19.19 9.61
N GLN A 108 4.14 -20.46 9.84
CA GLN A 108 5.41 -20.80 10.48
C GLN A 108 6.60 -20.40 9.61
N ALA A 109 6.53 -20.67 8.30
CA ALA A 109 7.59 -20.30 7.37
C ALA A 109 7.79 -18.78 7.29
N ASN A 110 6.71 -17.99 7.36
CA ASN A 110 6.78 -16.53 7.36
C ASN A 110 7.48 -15.99 8.61
N ALA A 111 7.16 -16.54 9.80
CA ALA A 111 7.82 -16.16 11.04
C ALA A 111 9.32 -16.53 11.03
N ASP A 112 9.64 -17.78 10.66
CA ASP A 112 11.03 -18.25 10.55
C ASP A 112 11.81 -17.49 9.48
N GLY A 113 11.13 -17.18 8.36
CA GLY A 113 11.70 -16.47 7.22
C GLY A 113 12.14 -15.06 7.57
N GLN A 114 11.32 -14.30 8.29
CA GLN A 114 11.66 -12.95 8.74
C GLN A 114 12.87 -12.96 9.70
N LEU A 115 12.91 -13.92 10.64
CA LEU A 115 14.03 -14.06 11.57
C LEU A 115 15.32 -14.45 10.83
N ALA A 116 15.23 -15.36 9.86
CA ALA A 116 16.37 -15.77 9.04
C ALA A 116 16.86 -14.61 8.17
N TRP A 117 15.92 -13.87 7.54
CA TRP A 117 16.23 -12.70 6.73
C TRP A 117 17.01 -11.64 7.53
N GLY A 118 16.55 -11.30 8.74
CA GLY A 118 17.25 -10.32 9.57
C GLY A 118 18.70 -10.71 9.85
N LYS A 119 18.96 -11.99 10.17
CA LYS A 119 20.32 -12.50 10.39
C LYS A 119 21.17 -12.48 9.11
N CYS A 120 20.59 -12.90 7.99
CA CYS A 120 21.28 -12.91 6.70
C CYS A 120 21.53 -11.49 6.19
N TYR A 121 20.61 -10.57 6.42
CA TYR A 121 20.77 -9.15 6.11
C TYR A 121 21.95 -8.55 6.91
N GLU A 122 21.99 -8.73 8.22
CA GLU A 122 23.09 -8.25 9.07
C GLU A 122 24.45 -8.84 8.68
N ALA A 123 24.46 -10.11 8.27
CA ALA A 123 25.69 -10.84 7.85
C ALA A 123 26.08 -10.60 6.39
N ASP A 124 25.23 -9.91 5.60
CA ASP A 124 25.38 -9.79 4.13
C ASP A 124 25.49 -11.15 3.41
N ASP A 125 24.73 -12.16 3.85
CA ASP A 125 24.84 -13.57 3.45
C ASP A 125 23.57 -14.05 2.72
N PHE A 126 23.50 -13.84 1.40
CA PHE A 126 22.39 -14.33 0.58
C PHE A 126 22.42 -15.84 0.38
N GLU A 127 23.62 -16.46 0.40
CA GLU A 127 23.73 -17.92 0.21
C GLU A 127 23.01 -18.69 1.32
N SER A 128 23.12 -18.24 2.56
CA SER A 128 22.38 -18.82 3.70
C SER A 128 20.89 -18.53 3.63
N PHE A 129 20.45 -17.49 2.91
CA PHE A 129 19.03 -17.13 2.75
C PHE A 129 18.35 -17.90 1.61
N LYS A 130 19.07 -18.36 0.58
CA LYS A 130 18.49 -19.07 -0.59
C LYS A 130 17.55 -20.24 -0.21
N PRO A 131 17.88 -21.14 0.74
CA PRO A 131 16.96 -22.22 1.13
C PRO A 131 15.66 -21.71 1.73
N VAL A 132 15.72 -20.60 2.48
CA VAL A 132 14.53 -19.94 3.08
C VAL A 132 13.65 -19.35 1.99
N LEU A 133 14.26 -18.60 1.07
CA LEU A 133 13.56 -18.00 -0.08
C LEU A 133 12.88 -19.07 -0.94
N LYS A 134 13.61 -20.18 -1.23
CA LYS A 134 13.05 -21.30 -1.97
C LYS A 134 11.82 -21.89 -1.26
N LYS A 135 11.92 -22.12 0.05
CA LYS A 135 10.79 -22.63 0.83
C LYS A 135 9.59 -21.71 0.75
N GLN A 136 9.78 -20.38 0.84
CA GLN A 136 8.71 -19.40 0.72
C GLN A 136 8.03 -19.49 -0.66
N PHE A 137 8.80 -19.47 -1.74
CA PHE A 137 8.28 -19.56 -3.09
C PHE A 137 7.57 -20.90 -3.39
N ASP A 138 8.14 -22.02 -2.94
CA ASP A 138 7.51 -23.33 -3.05
C ASP A 138 6.15 -23.40 -2.31
N LEU A 139 6.05 -22.75 -1.14
CA LEU A 139 4.80 -22.65 -0.39
C LEU A 139 3.78 -21.75 -1.09
N GLN A 140 4.20 -20.64 -1.65
CA GLN A 140 3.32 -19.76 -2.42
C GLN A 140 2.79 -20.47 -3.69
N GLU A 141 3.60 -21.28 -4.37
CA GLU A 141 3.16 -22.09 -5.49
C GLU A 141 2.10 -23.12 -5.07
N LYS A 142 2.30 -23.80 -3.93
CA LYS A 142 1.30 -24.73 -3.37
C LYS A 142 -0.01 -24.00 -3.00
N ILE A 143 0.07 -22.81 -2.40
CA ILE A 143 -1.09 -21.96 -2.10
C ILE A 143 -1.83 -21.59 -3.38
N ALA A 144 -1.12 -21.11 -4.40
CA ALA A 144 -1.71 -20.77 -5.68
C ALA A 144 -2.43 -21.97 -6.33
N THR A 145 -1.77 -23.13 -6.33
CA THR A 145 -2.35 -24.39 -6.84
C THR A 145 -3.58 -24.83 -6.05
N ALA A 146 -3.58 -24.64 -4.73
CA ALA A 146 -4.74 -24.95 -3.89
C ALA A 146 -5.94 -24.04 -4.19
N ILE A 147 -5.68 -22.75 -4.48
CA ILE A 147 -6.72 -21.77 -4.81
C ILE A 147 -7.29 -22.04 -6.22
N ASN A 148 -6.41 -22.20 -7.22
CA ASN A 148 -6.83 -22.47 -8.59
C ASN A 148 -5.75 -23.29 -9.35
N PRO A 149 -5.91 -24.61 -9.45
CA PRO A 149 -4.93 -25.48 -10.11
C PRO A 149 -4.88 -25.32 -11.63
N ASP A 150 -5.90 -24.69 -12.25
CA ASP A 150 -6.00 -24.53 -13.69
C ASP A 150 -5.39 -23.20 -14.17
N GLU A 151 -4.94 -22.33 -13.25
CA GLU A 151 -4.36 -21.02 -13.57
C GLU A 151 -2.86 -21.01 -13.27
N LYS A 152 -2.13 -20.12 -13.93
CA LYS A 152 -0.71 -19.89 -13.63
C LYS A 152 -0.53 -19.46 -12.15
N PRO A 153 0.40 -20.06 -11.41
CA PRO A 153 0.59 -19.72 -9.99
C PRO A 153 0.76 -18.22 -9.73
N TYR A 154 1.56 -17.53 -10.54
CA TYR A 154 1.78 -16.10 -10.33
C TYR A 154 0.53 -15.24 -10.58
N GLN A 155 -0.32 -15.61 -11.54
CA GLN A 155 -1.63 -14.96 -11.73
C GLN A 155 -2.50 -15.08 -10.49
N VAL A 156 -2.54 -16.27 -9.89
CA VAL A 156 -3.32 -16.50 -8.67
C VAL A 156 -2.78 -15.65 -7.51
N LEU A 157 -1.45 -15.61 -7.34
CA LEU A 157 -0.81 -14.83 -6.27
C LEU A 157 -1.08 -13.34 -6.42
N VAL A 158 -0.95 -12.78 -7.62
CA VAL A 158 -1.29 -11.39 -7.92
C VAL A 158 -2.75 -11.10 -7.63
N ASN A 159 -3.67 -12.01 -8.01
CA ASN A 159 -5.10 -11.82 -7.79
C ASN A 159 -5.53 -11.94 -6.33
N ARG A 160 -4.67 -12.33 -5.41
CA ARG A 160 -4.95 -12.22 -3.96
C ARG A 160 -4.99 -10.76 -3.50
N PHE A 161 -4.27 -9.87 -4.21
CA PHE A 161 -4.17 -8.45 -3.91
C PHE A 161 -4.93 -7.59 -4.94
N ASP A 162 -4.68 -7.81 -6.23
CA ASP A 162 -5.25 -7.04 -7.34
C ASP A 162 -6.15 -7.96 -8.20
N LYS A 163 -7.36 -8.25 -7.67
CA LYS A 163 -8.29 -9.29 -8.17
C LYS A 163 -8.79 -9.07 -9.60
N ASP A 164 -8.78 -7.82 -10.07
CA ASP A 164 -9.45 -7.43 -11.31
C ASP A 164 -8.54 -7.45 -12.55
N TYR A 165 -7.26 -7.83 -12.38
CA TYR A 165 -6.27 -7.74 -13.46
C TYR A 165 -5.74 -9.10 -13.91
N ARG A 166 -5.51 -9.21 -15.23
CA ARG A 166 -4.72 -10.29 -15.82
C ARG A 166 -3.26 -9.89 -15.88
N LEU A 167 -2.33 -10.86 -15.80
CA LEU A 167 -0.90 -10.58 -15.89
C LEU A 167 -0.53 -9.85 -17.19
N GLU A 168 -1.19 -10.19 -18.30
CA GLU A 168 -0.96 -9.55 -19.59
C GLU A 168 -1.34 -8.06 -19.58
N GLU A 169 -2.39 -7.69 -18.82
CA GLU A 169 -2.79 -6.29 -18.64
C GLU A 169 -1.76 -5.55 -17.78
N ILE A 170 -1.33 -6.17 -16.66
CA ILE A 170 -0.30 -5.61 -15.78
C ILE A 170 1.04 -5.44 -16.52
N ASP A 171 1.46 -6.45 -17.29
CA ASP A 171 2.66 -6.36 -18.12
C ASP A 171 2.62 -5.16 -19.07
N ALA A 172 1.50 -4.96 -19.75
CA ALA A 172 1.32 -3.84 -20.68
C ALA A 172 1.32 -2.47 -19.97
N ILE A 173 0.72 -2.39 -18.78
CA ILE A 173 0.71 -1.20 -17.93
C ILE A 173 2.13 -0.87 -17.48
N LEU A 174 2.81 -1.84 -16.85
CA LEU A 174 4.15 -1.64 -16.28
C LEU A 174 5.20 -1.38 -17.35
N ALA A 175 5.10 -2.01 -18.53
CA ALA A 175 6.01 -1.73 -19.64
C ALA A 175 5.90 -0.28 -20.11
N LYS A 176 4.69 0.25 -20.29
CA LYS A 176 4.50 1.67 -20.68
C LYS A 176 5.05 2.63 -19.64
N ILE A 177 4.80 2.37 -18.36
CA ILE A 177 5.31 3.20 -17.26
C ILE A 177 6.83 3.13 -17.22
N LYS A 178 7.43 1.95 -17.30
CA LYS A 178 8.87 1.75 -17.33
C LYS A 178 9.55 2.55 -18.44
N ASP A 179 9.06 2.42 -19.67
CA ASP A 179 9.62 3.09 -20.82
C ASP A 179 9.60 4.61 -20.65
N ALA A 180 8.47 5.16 -20.17
CA ALA A 180 8.34 6.59 -19.92
C ALA A 180 9.23 7.06 -18.76
N VAL A 181 9.30 6.32 -17.66
CA VAL A 181 10.16 6.67 -16.50
C VAL A 181 11.64 6.62 -16.89
N CYS A 182 12.07 5.61 -17.66
CA CYS A 182 13.44 5.55 -18.15
C CYS A 182 13.77 6.70 -19.12
N GLU A 183 12.83 7.10 -20.00
CA GLU A 183 12.97 8.27 -20.87
C GLU A 183 13.17 9.55 -20.05
N ILE A 184 12.28 9.82 -19.08
CA ILE A 184 12.34 10.99 -18.21
C ILE A 184 13.66 10.99 -17.42
N LEU A 185 13.99 9.87 -16.76
CA LEU A 185 15.21 9.72 -15.96
C LEU A 185 16.46 10.07 -16.75
N ASN A 186 16.56 9.58 -18.00
CA ASN A 186 17.70 9.88 -18.86
C ASN A 186 17.75 11.36 -19.26
N ALA A 187 16.60 11.99 -19.51
CA ALA A 187 16.51 13.39 -19.89
C ALA A 187 16.93 14.35 -18.75
N VAL A 188 16.56 14.02 -17.50
CA VAL A 188 16.75 14.94 -16.36
C VAL A 188 18.04 14.69 -15.57
N ARG A 189 18.71 13.56 -15.75
CA ARG A 189 19.83 13.09 -14.92
C ARG A 189 20.92 14.16 -14.70
N GLU A 190 21.30 14.87 -15.75
CA GLU A 190 22.36 15.88 -15.67
C GLU A 190 21.91 17.10 -14.85
N GLU A 191 20.72 17.63 -15.11
CA GLU A 191 20.19 18.79 -14.38
C GLU A 191 19.89 18.45 -12.92
N GLN A 192 19.30 17.31 -12.66
CA GLN A 192 19.00 16.85 -11.31
C GLN A 192 20.26 16.62 -10.47
N SER A 193 21.37 16.23 -11.09
CA SER A 193 22.65 16.06 -10.38
C SER A 193 23.20 17.38 -9.80
N LYS A 194 22.78 18.53 -10.30
CA LYS A 194 23.23 19.87 -9.85
C LYS A 194 22.46 20.37 -8.62
N ILE A 195 21.33 19.74 -8.28
CA ILE A 195 20.51 20.13 -7.13
C ILE A 195 21.19 19.62 -5.85
N ASP A 196 21.39 20.53 -4.89
CA ASP A 196 21.88 20.18 -3.56
C ASP A 196 20.71 19.74 -2.66
N ASP A 197 20.60 18.43 -2.40
CA ASP A 197 19.62 17.84 -1.52
C ASP A 197 20.10 17.69 -0.07
N SER A 198 21.36 18.02 0.25
CA SER A 198 21.88 18.00 1.62
C SER A 198 21.16 19.00 2.53
N ILE A 199 20.47 19.96 1.96
CA ILE A 199 19.63 20.91 2.70
C ILE A 199 18.46 20.22 3.43
N LEU A 200 18.03 19.04 2.95
CA LEU A 200 16.95 18.26 3.59
C LEU A 200 17.46 17.51 4.83
N GLU A 201 18.75 17.21 4.90
CA GLU A 201 19.37 16.56 6.04
C GLU A 201 19.39 17.55 7.22
N CYS A 202 18.57 17.31 8.22
CA CYS A 202 18.44 18.19 9.36
C CYS A 202 18.23 17.40 10.64
N GLU A 203 19.10 17.62 11.62
CA GLU A 203 18.86 17.15 12.98
C GLU A 203 17.79 18.03 13.62
N ALA A 204 16.73 17.42 14.09
CA ALA A 204 15.69 18.04 14.89
C ALA A 204 15.39 17.10 16.08
N ASP A 205 15.09 17.68 17.25
CA ASP A 205 14.68 16.87 18.38
C ASP A 205 13.32 16.22 18.11
N HIS A 206 13.10 15.07 18.74
CA HIS A 206 11.89 14.26 18.58
C HIS A 206 10.59 15.06 18.73
N ASP A 207 10.50 15.91 19.77
CA ASP A 207 9.28 16.70 20.01
C ASP A 207 9.04 17.73 18.91
N THR A 208 10.11 18.29 18.34
CA THR A 208 10.02 19.19 17.19
C THR A 208 9.52 18.47 15.95
N VAL A 209 10.07 17.28 15.62
CA VAL A 209 9.58 16.46 14.52
C VAL A 209 8.10 16.14 14.70
N LEU A 210 7.71 15.68 15.89
CA LEU A 210 6.33 15.30 16.19
C LEU A 210 5.35 16.49 16.07
N ARG A 211 5.77 17.71 16.46
CA ARG A 211 4.93 18.92 16.29
C ARG A 211 4.71 19.23 14.80
N ILE A 212 5.75 19.12 13.97
CA ILE A 212 5.66 19.40 12.53
C ILE A 212 4.80 18.35 11.83
N VAL A 213 4.99 17.08 12.17
CA VAL A 213 4.18 15.95 11.66
C VAL A 213 2.69 16.16 11.99
N LYS A 214 2.35 16.50 13.24
CA LYS A 214 0.97 16.84 13.63
C LYS A 214 0.43 18.04 12.89
N LYS A 215 1.28 19.02 12.58
CA LYS A 215 0.88 20.17 11.77
C LYS A 215 0.55 19.80 10.32
N ALA A 216 1.33 18.87 9.72
CA ALA A 216 1.01 18.33 8.41
C ALA A 216 -0.36 17.64 8.40
N GLN A 217 -0.67 16.82 9.40
CA GLN A 217 -1.99 16.19 9.53
C GLN A 217 -3.14 17.20 9.70
N GLU A 218 -2.89 18.31 10.43
CA GLU A 218 -3.88 19.39 10.56
C GLU A 218 -4.17 20.08 9.22
N ILE A 219 -3.15 20.33 8.41
CA ILE A 219 -3.32 20.89 7.05
C ILE A 219 -4.16 19.95 6.20
N LEU A 220 -3.97 18.64 6.32
CA LEU A 220 -4.74 17.63 5.59
C LEU A 220 -6.12 17.35 6.21
N ARG A 221 -6.47 18.02 7.32
CA ARG A 221 -7.74 17.88 8.03
C ARG A 221 -8.04 16.46 8.52
N LEU A 222 -7.00 15.74 8.96
CA LEU A 222 -7.20 14.48 9.65
C LEU A 222 -8.07 14.71 10.90
N ASP A 223 -9.15 13.95 11.01
CA ASP A 223 -10.12 14.09 12.10
C ASP A 223 -9.57 13.44 13.40
N LYS A 224 -9.28 14.25 14.40
CA LYS A 224 -8.69 13.82 15.69
C LYS A 224 -9.64 12.97 16.53
N ASP A 225 -10.95 13.01 16.26
CA ASP A 225 -11.94 12.16 16.93
C ASP A 225 -12.03 10.76 16.30
N LYS A 226 -11.41 10.57 15.13
CA LYS A 226 -11.39 9.30 14.38
C LYS A 226 -9.98 8.78 14.14
N SER A 227 -8.97 9.46 14.64
CA SER A 227 -7.59 9.11 14.33
C SER A 227 -6.63 9.47 15.45
N THR A 228 -5.68 8.58 15.68
CA THR A 228 -4.57 8.76 16.64
C THR A 228 -3.25 8.45 15.97
N LEU A 229 -2.30 9.40 16.03
CA LEU A 229 -0.94 9.20 15.56
C LEU A 229 -0.14 8.35 16.54
N PHE A 230 0.63 7.39 16.01
CA PHE A 230 1.63 6.63 16.79
C PHE A 230 2.98 6.57 16.07
N GLU A 231 3.99 6.04 16.74
CA GLU A 231 5.34 5.94 16.22
C GLU A 231 5.76 4.49 16.08
N ILE A 232 6.40 4.17 14.94
CA ILE A 232 6.94 2.84 14.66
C ILE A 232 8.07 2.97 13.63
N HIS A 233 9.02 2.04 13.66
CA HIS A 233 10.19 2.07 12.77
C HIS A 233 9.81 2.06 11.27
N HIS A 234 8.84 1.24 10.88
CA HIS A 234 8.27 1.24 9.53
C HIS A 234 6.83 1.78 9.57
N PRO A 235 6.62 3.03 9.14
CA PRO A 235 5.29 3.63 9.15
C PRO A 235 4.22 2.76 8.49
N VAL A 236 3.05 2.72 9.12
CA VAL A 236 1.84 2.01 8.67
C VAL A 236 0.60 2.74 9.16
N CYS A 237 -0.53 2.50 8.54
CA CYS A 237 -1.83 2.94 9.04
C CYS A 237 -2.67 1.75 9.49
N VAL A 238 -2.91 1.62 10.80
CA VAL A 238 -3.72 0.54 11.37
C VAL A 238 -5.18 0.98 11.44
N CYS A 239 -6.09 0.22 10.82
CA CYS A 239 -7.53 0.46 10.89
C CYS A 239 -8.17 -0.49 11.91
N THR A 240 -8.60 0.05 13.04
CA THR A 240 -9.18 -0.72 14.16
C THR A 240 -10.70 -0.62 14.25
N GLY A 241 -11.33 0.07 13.28
CA GLY A 241 -12.78 0.20 13.21
C GLY A 241 -13.23 1.23 12.17
N PRO A 242 -14.54 1.31 11.90
CA PRO A 242 -15.07 2.19 10.86
C PRO A 242 -14.87 3.69 11.14
N ARG A 243 -14.50 4.05 12.36
CA ARG A 243 -14.22 5.42 12.82
C ARG A 243 -12.96 5.47 13.69
N ASP A 244 -12.04 4.50 13.53
CA ASP A 244 -10.78 4.46 14.26
C ASP A 244 -9.66 4.02 13.31
N SER A 245 -8.89 4.98 12.83
CA SER A 245 -7.72 4.76 11.98
C SER A 245 -6.50 5.40 12.61
N ARG A 246 -5.38 4.67 12.64
CA ARG A 246 -4.18 5.04 13.37
C ARG A 246 -2.99 5.10 12.42
N PRO A 247 -2.77 6.25 11.76
CA PRO A 247 -1.56 6.48 10.98
C PRO A 247 -0.35 6.58 11.90
N SER A 248 0.81 6.17 11.39
CA SER A 248 2.07 6.28 12.13
C SER A 248 3.11 7.10 11.39
N THR A 249 4.20 7.36 12.09
CA THR A 249 5.40 7.96 11.53
C THR A 249 6.64 7.37 12.20
N ASN A 250 7.80 7.67 11.64
CA ASN A 250 9.10 7.45 12.24
C ASN A 250 9.77 8.83 12.40
N CYS A 251 10.14 9.21 13.61
CA CYS A 251 10.70 10.52 13.89
C CYS A 251 12.24 10.61 13.74
N ASP A 252 12.89 9.62 13.12
CA ASP A 252 14.35 9.58 12.99
C ASP A 252 14.89 10.65 12.02
N GLU A 253 14.18 10.88 10.90
CA GLU A 253 14.55 11.85 9.87
C GLU A 253 13.37 12.80 9.57
N LEU A 254 13.54 14.10 9.79
CA LEU A 254 12.48 15.11 9.75
C LEU A 254 11.65 15.08 8.46
N ILE A 255 12.30 15.16 7.30
CA ILE A 255 11.57 15.25 6.01
C ILE A 255 10.91 13.92 5.67
N HIS A 256 11.59 12.81 5.98
CA HIS A 256 10.99 11.49 5.83
C HIS A 256 9.76 11.31 6.73
N ALA A 257 9.83 11.74 7.99
CA ALA A 257 8.69 11.69 8.92
C ALA A 257 7.48 12.48 8.41
N ILE A 258 7.71 13.66 7.79
CA ILE A 258 6.64 14.47 7.21
C ILE A 258 6.00 13.75 6.01
N LEU A 259 6.79 13.24 5.07
CA LEU A 259 6.25 12.53 3.89
C LEU A 259 5.56 11.22 4.29
N ALA A 260 6.14 10.47 5.22
CA ALA A 260 5.54 9.26 5.75
C ALA A 260 4.18 9.53 6.40
N VAL A 261 4.06 10.55 7.26
CA VAL A 261 2.77 10.85 7.88
C VAL A 261 1.74 11.36 6.87
N VAL A 262 2.16 12.06 5.82
CA VAL A 262 1.25 12.49 4.73
C VAL A 262 0.72 11.26 3.99
N HIS A 263 1.59 10.30 3.67
CA HIS A 263 1.24 9.01 3.09
C HIS A 263 0.24 8.24 3.97
N GLU A 264 0.59 8.02 5.24
CA GLU A 264 -0.26 7.28 6.18
C GLU A 264 -1.58 8.00 6.48
N THR A 265 -1.60 9.33 6.39
CA THR A 265 -2.83 10.13 6.48
C THR A 265 -3.77 9.82 5.30
N GLY A 266 -3.25 9.60 4.11
CA GLY A 266 -4.04 9.18 2.94
C GLY A 266 -4.76 7.85 3.20
N HIS A 267 -4.05 6.85 3.70
CA HIS A 267 -4.64 5.59 4.15
C HIS A 267 -5.69 5.81 5.24
N GLY A 268 -5.38 6.67 6.23
CA GLY A 268 -6.25 6.97 7.35
C GLY A 268 -7.58 7.59 6.92
N LEU A 269 -7.54 8.55 6.02
CA LEU A 269 -8.73 9.20 5.46
C LEU A 269 -9.61 8.20 4.71
N TYR A 270 -9.03 7.28 3.96
CA TYR A 270 -9.79 6.24 3.27
C TYR A 270 -10.45 5.27 4.25
N ASN A 271 -9.74 4.88 5.30
CA ASN A 271 -10.22 3.94 6.30
C ASN A 271 -11.52 4.38 6.99
N TYR A 272 -11.61 5.66 7.42
CA TYR A 272 -12.72 6.08 8.29
C TYR A 272 -13.81 6.91 7.59
N ASN A 273 -13.68 7.21 6.30
CA ASN A 273 -14.63 8.05 5.57
C ASN A 273 -15.78 7.29 4.89
N ALA A 274 -15.91 5.96 5.09
CA ALA A 274 -17.08 5.22 4.64
C ALA A 274 -18.37 5.88 5.18
N ASN A 275 -19.44 5.93 4.37
CA ASN A 275 -20.73 6.40 4.85
C ASN A 275 -21.32 5.46 5.92
N ASP A 276 -22.37 5.87 6.61
CA ASP A 276 -22.92 5.10 7.75
C ASP A 276 -23.47 3.74 7.31
N GLU A 277 -24.14 3.64 6.15
CA GLU A 277 -24.64 2.38 5.60
C GLU A 277 -23.49 1.39 5.36
N VAL A 278 -22.44 1.85 4.68
CA VAL A 278 -21.24 1.02 4.40
C VAL A 278 -20.50 0.66 5.70
N ALA A 279 -20.41 1.59 6.64
CA ALA A 279 -19.81 1.33 7.96
C ALA A 279 -20.56 0.24 8.73
N GLU A 280 -21.90 0.30 8.76
CA GLU A 280 -22.77 -0.69 9.43
C GLU A 280 -22.83 -2.04 8.72
N SER A 281 -22.54 -2.08 7.41
CA SER A 281 -22.50 -3.33 6.64
C SER A 281 -21.22 -4.15 6.85
N GLY A 282 -20.19 -3.57 7.48
CA GLY A 282 -18.86 -4.16 7.60
C GLY A 282 -17.94 -3.94 6.40
N LEU A 283 -18.35 -3.18 5.37
CA LEU A 283 -17.54 -2.90 4.17
C LEU A 283 -16.66 -1.64 4.31
N TRP A 284 -16.42 -1.17 5.53
CA TRP A 284 -15.49 -0.07 5.82
C TRP A 284 -14.02 -0.46 5.64
N GLY A 285 -13.11 0.51 5.67
CA GLY A 285 -11.66 0.32 5.66
C GLY A 285 -11.01 0.39 4.28
N GLY A 286 -11.78 0.67 3.24
CA GLY A 286 -11.26 0.82 1.88
C GLY A 286 -10.98 -0.50 1.15
N ILE A 287 -10.80 -0.44 -0.15
CA ILE A 287 -10.45 -1.58 -1.00
C ILE A 287 -8.95 -1.80 -0.89
N GLU A 288 -8.53 -3.02 -0.57
CA GLU A 288 -7.13 -3.41 -0.41
C GLU A 288 -6.32 -3.30 -1.73
N GLY A 289 -5.00 -3.47 -1.63
CA GLY A 289 -4.10 -3.47 -2.79
C GLY A 289 -3.92 -2.07 -3.39
N ALA A 290 -3.83 -2.02 -4.72
CA ALA A 290 -3.55 -0.79 -5.47
C ALA A 290 -4.51 0.37 -5.17
N MET A 291 -5.79 0.09 -4.88
CA MET A 291 -6.76 1.13 -4.57
C MET A 291 -6.47 1.81 -3.22
N HIS A 292 -6.08 1.03 -2.21
CA HIS A 292 -5.71 1.58 -0.90
C HIS A 292 -4.42 2.40 -0.98
N GLU A 293 -3.43 1.87 -1.72
CA GLU A 293 -2.16 2.55 -1.98
C GLU A 293 -2.37 3.83 -2.82
N SER A 294 -3.36 3.87 -3.70
CA SER A 294 -3.64 5.08 -4.48
C SER A 294 -4.02 6.28 -3.62
N GLN A 295 -4.61 6.06 -2.44
CA GLN A 295 -5.00 7.15 -1.54
C GLN A 295 -3.79 7.70 -0.79
N SER A 296 -2.88 6.85 -0.35
CA SER A 296 -1.60 7.26 0.25
C SER A 296 -0.71 7.97 -0.76
N ARG A 297 -0.57 7.41 -1.98
CA ARG A 297 0.21 8.01 -3.06
C ARG A 297 -0.38 9.33 -3.56
N PHE A 298 -1.70 9.44 -3.58
CA PHE A 298 -2.36 10.72 -3.89
C PHE A 298 -1.91 11.80 -2.90
N TYR A 299 -2.00 11.52 -1.60
CA TYR A 299 -1.60 12.50 -0.59
C TYR A 299 -0.08 12.71 -0.56
N GLU A 300 0.73 11.69 -0.71
CA GLU A 300 2.19 11.82 -0.73
C GLU A 300 2.69 12.61 -1.94
N ASN A 301 2.31 12.18 -3.17
CA ASN A 301 2.89 12.68 -4.41
C ASN A 301 2.13 13.88 -4.98
N HIS A 302 0.79 13.81 -5.06
CA HIS A 302 -0.03 14.86 -5.66
C HIS A 302 -0.42 15.97 -4.68
N VAL A 303 -0.20 15.80 -3.36
CA VAL A 303 -0.40 16.85 -2.35
C VAL A 303 0.92 17.16 -1.64
N GLY A 304 1.53 16.20 -0.94
CA GLY A 304 2.67 16.41 -0.04
C GLY A 304 3.96 16.89 -0.71
N ARG A 305 4.08 16.73 -2.03
CA ARG A 305 5.24 17.20 -2.80
C ARG A 305 4.95 18.48 -3.60
N THR A 306 3.76 19.08 -3.44
CA THR A 306 3.36 20.29 -4.17
C THR A 306 3.76 21.57 -3.44
N ARG A 307 3.91 22.66 -4.19
CA ARG A 307 4.14 24.00 -3.65
C ARG A 307 3.03 24.41 -2.71
N GLU A 308 1.80 24.17 -3.08
CA GLU A 308 0.59 24.61 -2.37
C GLU A 308 0.51 23.99 -0.97
N PHE A 309 0.91 22.74 -0.81
CA PHE A 309 1.00 22.12 0.52
C PHE A 309 2.09 22.79 1.37
N TRP A 310 3.27 23.01 0.78
CA TRP A 310 4.41 23.59 1.48
C TRP A 310 4.26 25.09 1.76
N GLU A 311 3.49 25.84 0.99
CA GLU A 311 3.12 27.22 1.32
C GLU A 311 2.45 27.32 2.72
N ASN A 312 1.75 26.25 3.13
CA ASN A 312 1.13 26.18 4.45
C ASN A 312 2.05 25.59 5.53
N LEU A 313 2.86 24.61 5.22
CA LEU A 313 3.71 23.92 6.20
C LEU A 313 5.06 24.61 6.37
N TYR A 314 5.65 25.16 5.30
CA TYR A 314 7.01 25.70 5.31
C TYR A 314 7.23 26.85 6.29
N PRO A 315 6.32 27.83 6.44
CA PRO A 315 6.46 28.87 7.46
C PRO A 315 6.51 28.31 8.88
N TYR A 316 5.77 27.22 9.13
CA TYR A 316 5.82 26.53 10.43
C TYR A 316 7.13 25.77 10.59
N LEU A 317 7.60 25.09 9.55
CA LEU A 317 8.90 24.43 9.53
C LEU A 317 10.04 25.43 9.80
N GLN A 318 10.03 26.60 9.16
CA GLN A 318 11.02 27.66 9.37
C GLN A 318 11.01 28.21 10.81
N LYS A 319 9.85 28.23 11.46
CA LYS A 319 9.70 28.65 12.85
C LYS A 319 10.31 27.62 13.80
N GLU A 320 10.01 26.34 13.61
CA GLU A 320 10.45 25.28 14.52
C GLU A 320 11.92 24.87 14.28
N VAL A 321 12.41 24.97 13.02
CA VAL A 321 13.75 24.54 12.62
C VAL A 321 14.51 25.70 11.97
N PRO A 322 15.39 26.39 12.74
CA PRO A 322 16.06 27.63 12.28
C PRO A 322 16.89 27.49 11.00
N LYS A 323 17.40 26.29 10.68
CA LYS A 323 18.14 26.00 9.44
C LYS A 323 17.35 26.43 8.20
N TYR A 324 16.05 26.24 8.18
CA TYR A 324 15.21 26.54 7.01
C TYR A 324 14.87 28.02 6.83
N LYS A 325 15.22 28.91 7.77
CA LYS A 325 14.95 30.36 7.64
C LYS A 325 15.69 31.01 6.49
N GLU A 326 16.89 30.53 6.19
CA GLU A 326 17.74 31.05 5.12
C GLU A 326 17.55 30.32 3.77
N ILE A 327 16.70 29.30 3.76
CA ILE A 327 16.42 28.49 2.56
C ILE A 327 15.08 28.95 1.99
N SER A 328 15.07 29.31 0.70
CA SER A 328 13.83 29.68 0.02
C SER A 328 12.96 28.44 -0.21
N LEU A 329 11.64 28.63 -0.31
CA LEU A 329 10.71 27.55 -0.62
C LEU A 329 11.04 26.90 -1.97
N ASP A 330 11.47 27.70 -2.96
CA ASP A 330 11.87 27.17 -4.28
C ASP A 330 13.08 26.23 -4.18
N THR A 331 14.10 26.62 -3.42
CA THR A 331 15.29 25.79 -3.20
C THR A 331 14.94 24.50 -2.44
N PHE A 332 14.06 24.62 -1.44
CA PHE A 332 13.58 23.49 -0.67
C PHE A 332 12.79 22.50 -1.56
N LEU A 333 11.85 23.00 -2.36
CA LEU A 333 11.05 22.16 -3.26
C LEU A 333 11.87 21.50 -4.36
N ALA A 334 12.88 22.19 -4.89
CA ALA A 334 13.82 21.58 -5.83
C ALA A 334 14.55 20.38 -5.19
N ALA A 335 15.03 20.53 -3.95
CA ALA A 335 15.66 19.43 -3.22
C ALA A 335 14.68 18.29 -2.90
N LEU A 336 13.47 18.61 -2.43
CA LEU A 336 12.43 17.64 -2.06
C LEU A 336 11.98 16.76 -3.24
N ASN A 337 11.92 17.35 -4.44
CA ASN A 337 11.50 16.68 -5.67
C ASN A 337 12.69 16.25 -6.55
N LYS A 338 13.92 16.29 -6.02
CA LYS A 338 15.11 15.86 -6.74
C LYS A 338 14.99 14.40 -7.18
N VAL A 339 15.27 14.14 -8.44
CA VAL A 339 15.45 12.78 -8.97
C VAL A 339 16.86 12.32 -8.62
N LYS A 340 16.95 11.31 -7.75
CA LYS A 340 18.20 10.75 -7.22
C LYS A 340 18.15 9.22 -7.28
N PRO A 341 18.36 8.63 -8.47
CA PRO A 341 18.32 7.18 -8.59
C PRO A 341 19.37 6.54 -7.67
N GLY A 342 18.94 5.49 -6.99
CA GLY A 342 19.74 4.78 -5.99
C GLY A 342 19.44 3.30 -5.97
N LEU A 343 20.10 2.57 -5.06
CA LEU A 343 19.95 1.12 -4.93
C LEU A 343 18.81 0.72 -4.00
N ILE A 344 18.46 1.55 -3.02
CA ILE A 344 17.53 1.20 -1.94
C ILE A 344 16.13 1.73 -2.24
N ARG A 345 15.16 0.82 -2.40
CA ARG A 345 13.76 1.15 -2.72
C ARG A 345 13.11 2.10 -1.70
N LEU A 346 13.32 1.86 -0.42
CA LEU A 346 12.74 2.70 0.64
C LEU A 346 13.27 4.15 0.66
N LYS A 347 14.41 4.40 -0.02
CA LYS A 347 15.02 5.73 -0.17
C LYS A 347 14.88 6.27 -1.59
N ALA A 348 14.11 5.58 -2.45
CA ALA A 348 13.91 6.00 -3.83
C ALA A 348 13.10 7.30 -3.90
N ASP A 349 13.46 8.16 -4.84
CA ASP A 349 12.64 9.31 -5.21
C ASP A 349 11.35 8.87 -5.92
N GLU A 350 10.41 9.80 -6.06
CA GLU A 350 9.10 9.52 -6.65
C GLU A 350 9.19 8.90 -8.06
N LEU A 351 10.08 9.44 -8.92
CA LEU A 351 10.22 8.97 -10.30
C LEU A 351 10.77 7.55 -10.34
N THR A 352 11.85 7.29 -9.60
CA THR A 352 12.58 6.02 -9.69
C THR A 352 11.98 4.90 -8.84
N ASN A 353 11.11 5.20 -7.86
CA ASN A 353 10.46 4.20 -7.03
C ASN A 353 9.73 3.15 -7.88
N THR A 354 9.03 3.57 -8.93
CA THR A 354 8.30 2.67 -9.83
C THR A 354 9.22 1.66 -10.53
N LEU A 355 10.47 2.04 -10.88
CA LEU A 355 11.43 1.10 -11.46
C LEU A 355 11.84 0.00 -10.47
N HIS A 356 12.01 0.34 -9.19
CA HIS A 356 12.25 -0.65 -8.14
C HIS A 356 11.10 -1.67 -8.03
N ILE A 357 9.87 -1.20 -8.14
CA ILE A 357 8.68 -2.04 -8.11
C ILE A 357 8.63 -2.97 -9.32
N ILE A 358 8.85 -2.44 -10.51
CA ILE A 358 8.83 -3.21 -11.76
C ILE A 358 9.91 -4.31 -11.75
N ILE A 359 11.10 -4.03 -11.25
CA ILE A 359 12.17 -5.03 -11.12
C ILE A 359 11.68 -6.23 -10.31
N ARG A 360 11.04 -6.01 -9.16
CA ARG A 360 10.54 -7.06 -8.28
C ARG A 360 9.43 -7.87 -8.92
N TYR A 361 8.46 -7.19 -9.53
CA TYR A 361 7.37 -7.83 -10.26
C TYR A 361 7.89 -8.73 -11.39
N GLU A 362 8.83 -8.24 -12.20
CA GLU A 362 9.40 -9.01 -13.31
C GLU A 362 10.20 -10.22 -12.80
N ILE A 363 10.94 -10.09 -11.68
CA ILE A 363 11.69 -11.18 -11.06
C ILE A 363 10.74 -12.24 -10.51
N GLU A 364 9.71 -11.88 -9.78
CA GLU A 364 8.72 -12.81 -9.28
C GLU A 364 8.07 -13.57 -10.45
N LYS A 365 7.62 -12.86 -11.48
CA LYS A 365 7.02 -13.46 -12.66
C LYS A 365 7.96 -14.42 -13.38
N GLU A 366 9.22 -14.02 -13.60
CA GLU A 366 10.23 -14.88 -14.24
C GLU A 366 10.52 -16.12 -13.39
N TYR A 367 10.50 -16.01 -12.05
CA TYR A 367 10.66 -17.15 -11.16
C TYR A 367 9.51 -18.15 -11.29
N PHE A 368 8.27 -17.68 -11.17
CA PHE A 368 7.08 -18.56 -11.26
C PHE A 368 6.79 -19.04 -12.69
N ASP A 369 7.35 -18.40 -13.71
CA ASP A 369 7.39 -18.91 -15.09
C ASP A 369 8.51 -19.99 -15.28
N GLY A 370 9.28 -20.32 -14.26
CA GLY A 370 10.40 -21.28 -14.33
C GLY A 370 11.64 -20.80 -15.07
N LYS A 371 11.76 -19.49 -15.31
CA LYS A 371 12.93 -18.89 -16.00
C LYS A 371 14.08 -18.58 -15.05
N LEU A 372 13.77 -18.43 -13.75
CA LEU A 372 14.73 -18.17 -12.68
C LEU A 372 14.64 -19.25 -11.61
N THR A 373 15.73 -19.41 -10.88
CA THR A 373 15.82 -20.20 -9.66
C THR A 373 16.42 -19.33 -8.55
N VAL A 374 16.43 -19.82 -7.32
CA VAL A 374 17.08 -19.10 -6.20
C VAL A 374 18.59 -18.89 -6.42
N ASP A 375 19.21 -19.70 -7.30
CA ASP A 375 20.64 -19.57 -7.63
C ASP A 375 20.90 -18.50 -8.71
N THR A 376 19.91 -18.18 -9.54
CA THR A 376 20.03 -17.21 -10.64
C THR A 376 19.30 -15.90 -10.40
N ILE A 377 18.47 -15.82 -9.34
CA ILE A 377 17.63 -14.66 -9.05
C ILE A 377 18.43 -13.38 -8.76
N GLU A 378 19.59 -13.53 -8.07
CA GLU A 378 20.44 -12.37 -7.77
C GLU A 378 21.12 -11.81 -9.03
N GLU A 379 21.54 -12.65 -9.95
CA GLU A 379 22.09 -12.20 -11.24
C GLU A 379 21.04 -11.44 -12.03
N ALA A 380 19.78 -11.93 -12.05
CA ALA A 380 18.68 -11.25 -12.69
C ALA A 380 18.36 -9.90 -12.04
N TRP A 381 18.41 -9.83 -10.70
CA TRP A 381 18.28 -8.59 -9.93
C TRP A 381 19.35 -7.58 -10.33
N ASN A 382 20.61 -7.95 -10.27
CA ASN A 382 21.73 -7.06 -10.59
C ASN A 382 21.68 -6.55 -12.04
N ARG A 383 21.32 -7.42 -12.99
CA ARG A 383 21.15 -7.06 -14.41
C ARG A 383 20.04 -6.01 -14.58
N LYS A 384 18.86 -6.21 -13.97
CA LYS A 384 17.73 -5.28 -14.08
C LYS A 384 18.03 -3.94 -13.40
N TYR A 385 18.71 -3.94 -12.26
CA TYR A 385 19.17 -2.70 -11.62
C TYR A 385 20.14 -1.91 -12.49
N GLN A 386 21.11 -2.60 -13.11
CA GLN A 386 22.02 -1.95 -14.06
C GLN A 386 21.29 -1.40 -15.28
N GLU A 387 20.31 -2.14 -15.82
CA GLU A 387 19.56 -1.75 -17.00
C GLU A 387 18.64 -0.56 -16.75
N TYR A 388 17.89 -0.54 -15.64
CA TYR A 388 16.84 0.46 -15.39
C TYR A 388 17.33 1.67 -14.60
N LEU A 389 18.22 1.48 -13.64
CA LEU A 389 18.70 2.53 -12.75
C LEU A 389 20.15 2.96 -13.05
N GLY A 390 20.93 2.12 -13.73
CA GLY A 390 22.33 2.39 -14.06
C GLY A 390 23.32 2.02 -12.94
N PHE A 391 22.90 1.21 -11.97
CA PHE A 391 23.72 0.78 -10.82
C PHE A 391 23.69 -0.73 -10.66
N THR A 392 24.80 -1.27 -10.13
CA THR A 392 24.84 -2.67 -9.68
C THR A 392 25.11 -2.69 -8.19
N PRO A 393 24.32 -3.39 -7.38
CA PRO A 393 24.58 -3.56 -5.96
C PRO A 393 25.99 -4.11 -5.70
N LYS A 394 26.64 -3.62 -4.65
CA LYS A 394 28.00 -4.04 -4.27
C LYS A 394 28.00 -5.17 -3.24
N ASN A 395 26.88 -5.35 -2.58
CA ASN A 395 26.63 -6.34 -1.55
C ASN A 395 25.16 -6.78 -1.58
N HIS A 396 24.80 -7.79 -0.83
CA HIS A 396 23.44 -8.35 -0.82
C HIS A 396 22.44 -7.44 -0.07
N GLN A 397 22.91 -6.66 0.92
CA GLN A 397 22.08 -5.70 1.67
C GLN A 397 21.57 -4.56 0.78
N GLU A 398 22.44 -4.05 -0.11
CA GLU A 398 22.03 -3.06 -1.13
C GLU A 398 21.25 -3.70 -2.30
N GLY A 399 21.35 -5.01 -2.43
CA GLY A 399 20.76 -5.82 -3.50
C GLY A 399 19.54 -6.61 -3.06
N ILE A 400 19.64 -7.90 -3.27
CA ILE A 400 18.54 -8.88 -3.16
C ILE A 400 17.95 -9.02 -1.74
N LEU A 401 18.70 -8.67 -0.70
CA LEU A 401 18.26 -8.75 0.70
C LEU A 401 17.59 -7.47 1.22
N GLN A 402 17.48 -6.41 0.43
CA GLN A 402 17.00 -5.11 0.92
C GLN A 402 15.52 -5.09 1.37
N ASP A 403 14.69 -6.03 0.93
CA ASP A 403 13.26 -6.10 1.25
C ASP A 403 12.91 -7.39 2.00
N VAL A 404 12.07 -7.26 3.02
CA VAL A 404 11.57 -8.38 3.83
C VAL A 404 10.40 -9.15 3.20
N HIS A 405 9.80 -8.64 2.13
CA HIS A 405 8.56 -9.13 1.53
C HIS A 405 8.60 -10.63 1.24
N TRP A 406 9.60 -11.09 0.53
CA TRP A 406 9.73 -12.51 0.19
C TRP A 406 9.94 -13.39 1.42
N ALA A 407 10.68 -12.88 2.40
CA ALA A 407 10.90 -13.58 3.67
C ALA A 407 9.64 -13.77 4.49
N SER A 408 8.69 -12.84 4.37
CA SER A 408 7.37 -12.89 5.00
C SER A 408 6.30 -13.53 4.14
N GLY A 409 6.66 -14.17 3.02
CA GLY A 409 5.73 -14.82 2.11
C GLY A 409 4.85 -13.85 1.30
N CYS A 410 5.22 -12.58 1.23
CA CYS A 410 4.51 -11.58 0.45
C CYS A 410 5.00 -11.61 -1.01
N VAL A 411 4.29 -12.35 -1.87
CA VAL A 411 4.56 -12.54 -3.29
C VAL A 411 3.33 -12.16 -4.10
N GLY A 412 3.50 -11.53 -5.26
CA GLY A 412 2.40 -11.03 -6.08
C GLY A 412 1.80 -9.73 -5.55
N TYR A 413 2.57 -8.95 -4.80
CA TYR A 413 2.14 -7.72 -4.14
C TYR A 413 2.69 -6.45 -4.78
N PHE A 414 3.92 -6.49 -5.31
CA PHE A 414 4.65 -5.29 -5.73
C PHE A 414 3.96 -4.47 -6.82
N GLN A 415 3.28 -5.08 -7.78
CA GLN A 415 2.55 -4.36 -8.83
C GLN A 415 1.52 -3.38 -8.27
N GLY A 416 0.95 -3.69 -7.09
CA GLY A 416 -0.04 -2.84 -6.41
C GLY A 416 0.47 -1.42 -6.15
N TYR A 417 1.77 -1.25 -5.86
CA TYR A 417 2.37 0.08 -5.68
C TYR A 417 2.34 0.91 -6.97
N ALA A 418 2.78 0.33 -8.09
CA ALA A 418 2.79 1.04 -9.37
C ALA A 418 1.39 1.29 -9.94
N LEU A 419 0.46 0.34 -9.72
CA LEU A 419 -0.95 0.54 -10.04
C LEU A 419 -1.56 1.64 -9.15
N GLY A 420 -1.17 1.71 -7.89
CA GLY A 420 -1.56 2.76 -6.95
C GLY A 420 -1.15 4.14 -7.42
N ASP A 421 0.09 4.32 -7.87
CA ASP A 421 0.57 5.57 -8.45
C ASP A 421 -0.25 5.96 -9.70
N ALA A 422 -0.55 4.99 -10.59
CA ALA A 422 -1.34 5.23 -11.78
C ALA A 422 -2.81 5.60 -11.46
N TYR A 423 -3.41 4.96 -10.45
CA TYR A 423 -4.75 5.32 -9.96
C TYR A 423 -4.76 6.73 -9.35
N ALA A 424 -3.76 7.06 -8.50
CA ALA A 424 -3.63 8.36 -7.88
C ALA A 424 -3.57 9.49 -8.92
N ALA A 425 -2.77 9.31 -9.97
CA ALA A 425 -2.67 10.28 -11.05
C ALA A 425 -3.99 10.44 -11.83
N GLN A 426 -4.70 9.35 -12.09
CA GLN A 426 -6.01 9.42 -12.74
C GLN A 426 -7.05 10.10 -11.86
N PHE A 427 -7.04 9.88 -10.55
CA PHE A 427 -7.89 10.61 -9.60
C PHE A 427 -7.52 12.10 -9.53
N ALA A 428 -6.23 12.44 -9.52
CA ALA A 428 -5.78 13.83 -9.53
C ALA A 428 -6.21 14.56 -10.81
N HIS A 429 -6.09 13.91 -11.96
CA HIS A 429 -6.58 14.45 -13.23
C HIS A 429 -8.09 14.72 -13.18
N LYS A 430 -8.89 13.76 -12.70
CA LYS A 430 -10.34 13.90 -12.60
C LYS A 430 -10.75 14.98 -11.56
N LEU A 431 -10.08 15.02 -10.41
CA LEU A 431 -10.27 16.07 -9.42
C LEU A 431 -10.08 17.46 -10.03
N LEU A 432 -9.00 17.69 -10.79
CA LEU A 432 -8.73 18.97 -11.43
C LEU A 432 -9.75 19.32 -12.52
N ALA A 433 -10.27 18.31 -13.23
CA ALA A 433 -11.36 18.53 -14.19
C ALA A 433 -12.66 18.98 -13.49
N ASP A 434 -12.97 18.42 -12.32
CA ASP A 434 -14.17 18.72 -11.55
C ASP A 434 -14.03 19.99 -10.68
N CYS A 435 -12.83 20.21 -10.13
CA CYS A 435 -12.49 21.28 -9.20
C CYS A 435 -11.16 21.96 -9.61
N PRO A 436 -11.14 22.78 -10.66
CA PRO A 436 -9.91 23.37 -11.20
C PRO A 436 -9.12 24.24 -10.22
N ASP A 437 -9.78 24.78 -9.19
CA ASP A 437 -9.20 25.62 -8.15
C ASP A 437 -8.78 24.87 -6.88
N ALA A 438 -8.80 23.53 -6.89
CA ALA A 438 -8.55 22.71 -5.71
C ALA A 438 -7.17 22.97 -5.09
N PHE A 439 -6.11 23.00 -5.91
CA PHE A 439 -4.75 23.27 -5.44
C PHE A 439 -4.54 24.75 -5.08
N GLU A 440 -5.13 25.70 -5.82
CA GLU A 440 -5.13 27.12 -5.42
C GLU A 440 -5.72 27.30 -4.01
N LYS A 441 -6.82 26.59 -3.71
CA LYS A 441 -7.43 26.62 -2.37
C LYS A 441 -6.54 25.97 -1.32
N LEU A 442 -5.87 24.84 -1.67
CA LEU A 442 -4.86 24.21 -0.81
C LEU A 442 -3.78 25.23 -0.43
N GLY A 443 -3.21 25.96 -1.40
CA GLY A 443 -2.19 26.99 -1.16
C GLY A 443 -2.67 28.11 -0.23
N LYS A 444 -3.97 28.38 -0.21
CA LYS A 444 -4.62 29.32 0.70
C LYS A 444 -5.04 28.72 2.06
N GLY A 445 -4.65 27.49 2.35
CA GLY A 445 -4.93 26.80 3.62
C GLY A 445 -6.24 26.02 3.64
N ASP A 446 -6.91 25.82 2.51
CA ASP A 446 -8.13 25.04 2.42
C ASP A 446 -7.94 23.74 1.62
N SER A 447 -7.61 22.68 2.31
CA SER A 447 -7.51 21.32 1.76
C SER A 447 -8.85 20.59 1.65
N SER A 448 -9.96 21.20 2.11
CA SER A 448 -11.27 20.53 2.18
C SER A 448 -11.81 20.14 0.82
N VAL A 449 -11.50 20.89 -0.23
CA VAL A 449 -11.97 20.58 -1.60
C VAL A 449 -11.43 19.22 -2.05
N ILE A 450 -10.14 18.97 -1.84
CA ILE A 450 -9.50 17.70 -2.17
C ILE A 450 -10.10 16.57 -1.33
N GLY A 451 -10.13 16.74 -0.01
CA GLY A 451 -10.64 15.71 0.90
C GLY A 451 -12.11 15.37 0.67
N ASN A 452 -12.96 16.39 0.39
CA ASN A 452 -14.37 16.18 0.09
C ASN A 452 -14.56 15.44 -1.24
N TRP A 453 -13.81 15.82 -2.28
CA TRP A 453 -13.90 15.12 -3.57
C TRP A 453 -13.54 13.64 -3.43
N LEU A 454 -12.42 13.32 -2.78
CA LEU A 454 -12.01 11.93 -2.53
C LEU A 454 -13.05 11.19 -1.69
N LYS A 455 -13.61 11.82 -0.67
CA LYS A 455 -14.66 11.24 0.16
C LYS A 455 -15.92 10.94 -0.66
N GLU A 456 -16.39 11.89 -1.46
CA GLU A 456 -17.62 11.76 -2.24
C GLU A 456 -17.50 10.78 -3.40
N HIS A 457 -16.32 10.68 -4.04
CA HIS A 457 -16.14 9.85 -5.21
C HIS A 457 -15.57 8.47 -4.91
N ILE A 458 -14.85 8.29 -3.77
CA ILE A 458 -14.13 7.06 -3.45
C ILE A 458 -14.43 6.57 -2.02
N HIS A 459 -14.07 7.34 -0.99
CA HIS A 459 -13.96 6.84 0.37
C HIS A 459 -15.29 6.38 0.96
N GLN A 460 -16.39 7.10 0.67
CA GLN A 460 -17.72 6.78 1.22
C GLN A 460 -18.22 5.38 0.87
N TYR A 461 -17.67 4.78 -0.18
CA TYR A 461 -18.10 3.46 -0.65
C TYR A 461 -17.30 2.31 0.00
N GLY A 462 -16.24 2.57 0.76
CA GLY A 462 -15.43 1.53 1.38
C GLY A 462 -15.09 0.41 0.40
N GLN A 463 -15.46 -0.84 0.74
CA GLN A 463 -15.26 -2.03 -0.08
C GLN A 463 -16.50 -2.45 -0.90
N THR A 464 -17.45 -1.55 -1.12
CA THR A 464 -18.70 -1.82 -1.86
C THR A 464 -18.43 -2.27 -3.30
N TYR A 465 -17.41 -1.74 -3.94
CA TYR A 465 -17.02 -2.05 -5.33
C TYR A 465 -15.68 -2.80 -5.37
N SER A 466 -15.36 -3.44 -6.52
CA SER A 466 -13.99 -3.85 -6.80
C SER A 466 -13.13 -2.63 -7.14
N ALA A 467 -11.80 -2.79 -7.14
CA ALA A 467 -10.89 -1.67 -7.44
C ALA A 467 -11.16 -1.08 -8.83
N ARG A 468 -11.36 -1.93 -9.83
CA ARG A 468 -11.67 -1.52 -11.21
C ARG A 468 -13.04 -0.84 -11.33
N GLU A 469 -14.08 -1.42 -10.68
CA GLU A 469 -15.40 -0.80 -10.62
C GLU A 469 -15.33 0.58 -9.94
N MET A 470 -14.55 0.73 -8.86
CA MET A 470 -14.40 1.97 -8.12
C MET A 470 -13.68 3.04 -8.95
N LEU A 471 -12.57 2.70 -9.60
CA LEU A 471 -11.86 3.60 -10.50
C LEU A 471 -12.79 4.14 -11.59
N LYS A 472 -13.50 3.23 -12.27
CA LYS A 472 -14.44 3.60 -13.33
C LYS A 472 -15.59 4.46 -12.81
N LYS A 473 -16.11 4.16 -11.62
CA LYS A 473 -17.16 4.96 -10.97
C LYS A 473 -16.68 6.37 -10.64
N ALA A 474 -15.47 6.50 -10.12
CA ALA A 474 -14.91 7.79 -9.70
C ALA A 474 -14.48 8.66 -10.88
N THR A 475 -13.96 8.06 -11.97
CA THR A 475 -13.34 8.81 -13.07
C THR A 475 -14.13 8.76 -14.38
N GLY A 476 -15.04 7.79 -14.53
CA GLY A 476 -15.83 7.57 -15.74
C GLY A 476 -15.17 6.65 -16.76
N GLU A 477 -13.93 6.18 -16.54
CA GLU A 477 -13.17 5.37 -17.47
C GLU A 477 -12.35 4.26 -16.78
N GLU A 478 -11.86 3.30 -17.56
CA GLU A 478 -10.91 2.29 -17.13
C GLU A 478 -9.53 2.92 -16.87
N LEU A 479 -8.59 2.15 -16.27
CA LEU A 479 -7.24 2.64 -16.00
C LEU A 479 -6.55 3.13 -17.27
N ASN A 480 -6.13 4.39 -17.24
CA ASN A 480 -5.36 5.05 -18.29
C ASN A 480 -4.02 5.54 -17.73
N THR A 481 -2.96 4.78 -17.98
CA THR A 481 -1.60 5.11 -17.54
C THR A 481 -1.06 6.41 -18.14
N GLY A 482 -1.72 6.94 -19.18
CA GLY A 482 -1.34 8.22 -19.79
C GLY A 482 -1.32 9.37 -18.78
N TYR A 483 -2.26 9.41 -17.84
CA TYR A 483 -2.33 10.45 -16.80
C TYR A 483 -1.12 10.44 -15.86
N TYR A 484 -0.65 9.26 -15.47
CA TYR A 484 0.55 9.14 -14.65
C TYR A 484 1.82 9.56 -15.42
N ILE A 485 1.93 9.12 -16.67
CA ILE A 485 3.06 9.48 -17.53
C ILE A 485 3.09 10.99 -17.83
N GLU A 486 1.92 11.60 -18.10
CA GLU A 486 1.80 13.03 -18.32
C GLU A 486 2.17 13.83 -17.06
N TYR A 487 1.65 13.45 -15.91
CA TYR A 487 2.02 14.02 -14.62
C TYR A 487 3.53 14.01 -14.38
N LEU A 488 4.19 12.88 -14.59
CA LEU A 488 5.65 12.78 -14.43
C LEU A 488 6.41 13.65 -15.44
N LYS A 489 5.95 13.72 -16.70
CA LYS A 489 6.55 14.57 -17.73
C LYS A 489 6.39 16.04 -17.40
N GLU A 490 5.21 16.48 -16.98
CA GLU A 490 4.96 17.86 -16.57
C GLU A 490 5.82 18.26 -15.37
N LYS A 491 5.95 17.35 -14.39
CA LYS A 491 6.73 17.63 -13.17
C LYS A 491 8.23 17.69 -13.39
N TYR A 492 8.79 16.86 -14.26
CA TYR A 492 10.23 16.66 -14.34
C TYR A 492 10.87 17.20 -15.64
N LEU A 493 10.11 17.39 -16.72
CA LEU A 493 10.64 17.88 -18.00
C LEU A 493 10.37 19.37 -18.25
N HIS A 494 9.58 20.03 -17.41
CA HIS A 494 9.19 21.44 -17.50
C HIS A 494 9.56 22.18 -16.21
#